data_b39771240f0f66ef5bc41e6c56618768
#
_entry.id   b39771240f0f66ef5bc41e6c56618768
#
_cell.length_a   1.000
_cell.length_b   1.000
_cell.length_c   1.000
_cell.angle_alpha   90.00
_cell.angle_beta   90.00
_cell.angle_gamma   90.00
#
_symmetry.space_group_name_H-M   'P 1'
#
loop_
_entity.id
_entity.type
_entity.pdbx_description
1 polymer ?
#
loop_
_entity_poly.entity_id
_entity_poly.type
_entity_poly.pdbx_seq_one_letter_code
_entity_poly.pdbx_strand_id
1 'polypeptide(L)'
;MDKIDQLLQGAIDLHIHSGPGLIDRSLNHVEACQEAMAAGMKAVVLKDQHGTTANLVPFLREYIIRDHPLKVYGGVPLNNAAGGVNPRVVEAAIGYGAKVIWMPTLSAKHHKEEHARQTAAARATMPKPRIVLASDPPITLLDGNGRLLPEVKEICQMIAQADIILGCGHLSKKETDLLIEEAKAQGVKKIVINHPELHLGVTLDDMRGYAKAGVFLEHVLAIIYSKKSTYEYILEMIRAAGAGQTVISTDLGQPGRPRPVQGLKEFLGAMLRLGLTENEIKTVLHDNPAKLLNLA
;
A
#
# COMPACT_ATOMS: atom_id res chain seq x y z
N MET A 1 -29.57 5.17 4.58
CA MET A 1 -28.08 5.10 4.49
C MET A 1 -27.59 6.51 4.41
N ASP A 2 -26.66 6.91 5.26
CA ASP A 2 -26.11 8.26 5.19
C ASP A 2 -25.19 8.41 3.95
N LYS A 3 -24.77 9.63 3.66
CA LYS A 3 -23.96 9.96 2.49
C LYS A 3 -22.61 9.24 2.50
N ILE A 4 -22.00 9.11 3.66
CA ILE A 4 -20.68 8.46 3.82
C ILE A 4 -20.82 6.97 3.55
N ASP A 5 -21.86 6.33 4.08
CA ASP A 5 -22.14 4.93 3.82
C ASP A 5 -22.41 4.66 2.32
N GLN A 6 -23.08 5.59 1.62
CA GLN A 6 -23.28 5.47 0.17
C GLN A 6 -21.96 5.52 -0.60
N LEU A 7 -21.04 6.40 -0.21
CA LEU A 7 -19.72 6.52 -0.85
C LEU A 7 -18.77 5.35 -0.55
N LEU A 8 -19.03 4.60 0.55
CA LEU A 8 -18.31 3.37 0.85
C LEU A 8 -18.77 2.17 0.02
N GLN A 9 -20.02 2.19 -0.48
CA GLN A 9 -20.52 1.11 -1.34
C GLN A 9 -19.66 1.02 -2.61
N GLY A 10 -19.03 -0.13 -2.82
CA GLY A 10 -18.13 -0.36 -3.95
C GLY A 10 -16.70 0.18 -3.78
N ALA A 11 -16.37 0.79 -2.63
CA ALA A 11 -15.02 1.24 -2.34
C ALA A 11 -14.00 0.08 -2.33
N ILE A 12 -12.74 0.41 -2.59
CA ILE A 12 -11.62 -0.54 -2.61
C ILE A 12 -10.49 0.01 -1.75
N ASP A 13 -9.98 -0.80 -0.82
CA ASP A 13 -8.80 -0.49 -0.02
C ASP A 13 -7.65 -1.39 -0.45
N LEU A 14 -6.59 -0.79 -1.03
CA LEU A 14 -5.43 -1.54 -1.54
C LEU A 14 -4.38 -1.85 -0.47
N HIS A 15 -4.60 -1.44 0.81
CA HIS A 15 -3.54 -1.49 1.81
C HIS A 15 -4.11 -1.58 3.23
N ILE A 16 -4.46 -2.81 3.65
CA ILE A 16 -4.94 -3.08 5.01
C ILE A 16 -3.94 -3.95 5.74
N HIS A 17 -3.54 -3.54 6.93
CA HIS A 17 -2.77 -4.34 7.86
C HIS A 17 -3.67 -5.12 8.81
N SER A 18 -3.77 -6.43 8.63
CA SER A 18 -4.52 -7.33 9.51
C SER A 18 -3.66 -8.48 10.00
N GLY A 19 -4.09 -9.16 11.07
CA GLY A 19 -3.39 -10.29 11.66
C GLY A 19 -3.99 -11.64 11.27
N PRO A 20 -3.34 -12.76 11.67
CA PRO A 20 -2.14 -12.81 12.50
C PRO A 20 -0.88 -12.32 11.78
N GLY A 21 0.09 -11.78 12.52
CA GLY A 21 1.39 -11.33 12.04
C GLY A 21 2.37 -11.17 13.21
N LEU A 22 3.63 -10.89 12.94
CA LEU A 22 4.62 -10.63 14.00
C LEU A 22 4.40 -9.30 14.72
N ILE A 23 3.69 -8.36 14.10
CA ILE A 23 3.27 -7.11 14.73
C ILE A 23 1.80 -7.22 15.10
N ASP A 24 1.45 -6.81 16.32
CA ASP A 24 0.06 -6.81 16.77
C ASP A 24 -0.84 -5.94 15.90
N ARG A 25 -2.05 -6.44 15.64
CA ARG A 25 -3.05 -5.77 14.81
C ARG A 25 -4.36 -5.58 15.58
N SER A 26 -5.10 -4.52 15.25
CA SER A 26 -6.40 -4.22 15.86
C SER A 26 -7.52 -5.13 15.33
N LEU A 27 -7.25 -5.87 14.25
CA LEU A 27 -8.17 -6.82 13.63
C LEU A 27 -7.40 -7.94 12.95
N ASN A 28 -8.02 -9.10 12.84
CA ASN A 28 -7.50 -10.22 12.07
C ASN A 28 -8.02 -10.19 10.62
N HIS A 29 -7.53 -11.12 9.76
CA HIS A 29 -7.90 -11.17 8.34
C HIS A 29 -9.40 -11.45 8.14
N VAL A 30 -10.01 -12.25 9.04
CA VAL A 30 -11.44 -12.57 8.99
C VAL A 30 -12.27 -11.32 9.32
N GLU A 31 -11.93 -10.64 10.41
CA GLU A 31 -12.60 -9.40 10.82
C GLU A 31 -12.47 -8.31 9.73
N ALA A 32 -11.30 -8.17 9.09
CA ALA A 32 -11.11 -7.23 7.99
C ALA A 32 -12.06 -7.52 6.81
N CYS A 33 -12.21 -8.79 6.45
CA CYS A 33 -13.18 -9.19 5.41
C CYS A 33 -14.62 -8.94 5.86
N GLN A 34 -14.99 -9.29 7.09
CA GLN A 34 -16.35 -9.11 7.61
C GLN A 34 -16.75 -7.63 7.68
N GLU A 35 -15.88 -6.76 8.14
CA GLU A 35 -16.14 -5.32 8.16
C GLU A 35 -16.28 -4.73 6.75
N ALA A 36 -15.43 -5.16 5.81
CA ALA A 36 -15.54 -4.76 4.41
C ALA A 36 -16.82 -5.24 3.75
N MET A 37 -17.25 -6.49 4.04
CA MET A 37 -18.54 -7.03 3.60
C MET A 37 -19.70 -6.21 4.13
N ALA A 38 -19.72 -5.94 5.44
CA ALA A 38 -20.77 -5.15 6.09
C ALA A 38 -20.84 -3.71 5.56
N ALA A 39 -19.71 -3.14 5.14
CA ALA A 39 -19.63 -1.81 4.55
C ALA A 39 -19.97 -1.80 3.04
N GLY A 40 -20.20 -2.95 2.41
CA GLY A 40 -20.51 -3.07 0.98
C GLY A 40 -19.32 -2.73 0.07
N MET A 41 -18.09 -2.89 0.56
CA MET A 41 -16.89 -2.64 -0.24
C MET A 41 -16.75 -3.65 -1.39
N LYS A 42 -16.15 -3.24 -2.50
CA LYS A 42 -15.90 -4.08 -3.68
C LYS A 42 -14.69 -4.99 -3.50
N ALA A 43 -13.61 -4.46 -2.91
CA ALA A 43 -12.40 -5.24 -2.71
C ALA A 43 -11.52 -4.71 -1.57
N VAL A 44 -10.69 -5.61 -1.03
CA VAL A 44 -9.62 -5.28 -0.09
C VAL A 44 -8.34 -6.03 -0.44
N VAL A 45 -7.19 -5.41 -0.19
CA VAL A 45 -5.87 -6.04 -0.28
C VAL A 45 -5.25 -6.10 1.11
N LEU A 46 -5.02 -7.32 1.58
CA LEU A 46 -4.41 -7.58 2.88
C LEU A 46 -2.89 -7.56 2.74
N LYS A 47 -2.21 -6.95 3.71
CA LYS A 47 -0.75 -6.84 3.76
C LYS A 47 -0.22 -7.27 5.13
N ASP A 48 0.79 -8.11 5.14
CA ASP A 48 1.67 -8.34 6.29
C ASP A 48 3.07 -7.81 5.97
N GLN A 49 3.81 -7.38 6.99
CA GLN A 49 5.17 -6.84 6.80
C GLN A 49 6.24 -7.95 6.73
N HIS A 50 5.91 -9.17 7.14
CA HIS A 50 6.89 -10.24 7.35
C HIS A 50 6.67 -11.49 6.49
N GLY A 51 5.62 -11.49 5.67
CA GLY A 51 5.30 -12.62 4.81
C GLY A 51 4.32 -12.29 3.70
N THR A 52 3.98 -13.28 2.90
CA THR A 52 2.91 -13.14 1.90
C THR A 52 1.55 -13.36 2.54
N THR A 53 0.58 -12.56 2.15
CA THR A 53 -0.85 -12.76 2.48
C THR A 53 -1.61 -13.44 1.34
N ALA A 54 -0.98 -13.62 0.19
CA ALA A 54 -1.63 -14.21 -0.98
C ALA A 54 -2.07 -15.66 -0.75
N ASN A 55 -1.29 -16.44 0.00
CA ASN A 55 -1.59 -17.82 0.35
C ASN A 55 -2.82 -18.00 1.25
N LEU A 56 -3.25 -16.94 1.95
CA LEU A 56 -4.45 -16.96 2.81
C LEU A 56 -5.74 -16.69 2.04
N VAL A 57 -5.64 -16.06 0.87
CA VAL A 57 -6.79 -15.63 0.06
C VAL A 57 -7.74 -16.78 -0.31
N PRO A 58 -7.27 -17.98 -0.75
CA PRO A 58 -8.16 -19.09 -1.03
C PRO A 58 -9.02 -19.49 0.17
N PHE A 59 -8.45 -19.58 1.37
CA PHE A 59 -9.19 -19.92 2.59
C PHE A 59 -10.22 -18.84 2.96
N LEU A 60 -9.84 -17.57 2.86
CA LEU A 60 -10.78 -16.47 3.13
C LEU A 60 -11.95 -16.49 2.14
N ARG A 61 -11.70 -16.78 0.87
CA ARG A 61 -12.75 -16.88 -0.14
C ARG A 61 -13.69 -18.05 0.13
N GLU A 62 -13.14 -19.23 0.42
CA GLU A 62 -13.91 -20.45 0.61
C GLU A 62 -14.73 -20.43 1.91
N TYR A 63 -14.14 -20.02 3.02
CA TYR A 63 -14.74 -20.18 4.34
C TYR A 63 -15.40 -18.93 4.91
N ILE A 64 -14.99 -17.74 4.48
CA ILE A 64 -15.44 -16.46 5.05
C ILE A 64 -16.32 -15.69 4.07
N ILE A 65 -15.83 -15.46 2.85
CA ILE A 65 -16.52 -14.65 1.85
C ILE A 65 -17.62 -15.45 1.15
N ARG A 66 -17.33 -16.69 0.78
CA ARG A 66 -18.28 -17.60 0.11
C ARG A 66 -18.95 -16.92 -1.10
N ASP A 67 -20.27 -16.80 -1.07
CA ASP A 67 -21.09 -16.22 -2.15
C ASP A 67 -21.16 -14.68 -2.11
N HIS A 68 -20.54 -14.05 -1.11
CA HIS A 68 -20.52 -12.59 -1.03
C HIS A 68 -19.67 -11.96 -2.14
N PRO A 69 -20.10 -10.83 -2.77
CA PRO A 69 -19.41 -10.23 -3.92
C PRO A 69 -18.03 -9.60 -3.58
N LEU A 70 -17.69 -9.42 -2.31
CA LEU A 70 -16.39 -8.87 -1.90
C LEU A 70 -15.25 -9.66 -2.54
N LYS A 71 -14.28 -8.96 -3.12
CA LYS A 71 -13.03 -9.55 -3.59
C LYS A 71 -11.94 -9.32 -2.54
N VAL A 72 -11.25 -10.38 -2.12
CA VAL A 72 -10.09 -10.28 -1.25
C VAL A 72 -8.84 -10.68 -2.01
N TYR A 73 -7.79 -9.92 -1.81
CA TYR A 73 -6.48 -10.12 -2.41
C TYR A 73 -5.39 -10.01 -1.35
N GLY A 74 -4.22 -10.51 -1.70
CA GLY A 74 -3.01 -10.39 -0.91
C GLY A 74 -1.82 -10.01 -1.79
N GLY A 75 -0.68 -9.89 -1.14
CA GLY A 75 0.58 -9.59 -1.79
C GLY A 75 1.76 -9.92 -0.89
N VAL A 76 2.95 -9.50 -1.29
CA VAL A 76 4.17 -9.69 -0.49
C VAL A 76 5.03 -8.43 -0.50
N PRO A 77 5.47 -7.93 0.67
CA PRO A 77 6.52 -6.93 0.75
C PRO A 77 7.88 -7.62 0.76
N LEU A 78 8.81 -7.12 -0.02
CA LEU A 78 10.15 -7.72 -0.16
C LEU A 78 11.09 -7.34 1.00
N ASN A 79 10.58 -7.44 2.24
CA ASN A 79 11.37 -7.30 3.46
C ASN A 79 12.19 -8.56 3.74
N ASN A 80 13.25 -8.47 4.57
CA ASN A 80 14.11 -9.59 4.90
C ASN A 80 13.33 -10.82 5.40
N ALA A 81 12.37 -10.64 6.31
CA ALA A 81 11.57 -11.72 6.84
C ALA A 81 10.71 -12.45 5.80
N ALA A 82 10.35 -11.76 4.71
CA ALA A 82 9.63 -12.34 3.58
C ALA A 82 10.56 -12.92 2.49
N GLY A 83 11.88 -12.81 2.65
CA GLY A 83 12.89 -13.33 1.72
C GLY A 83 13.65 -12.27 0.93
N GLY A 84 13.41 -10.97 1.18
CA GLY A 84 14.13 -9.85 0.56
C GLY A 84 13.79 -9.63 -0.91
N VAL A 85 14.68 -8.93 -1.62
CA VAL A 85 14.56 -8.67 -3.07
C VAL A 85 14.97 -9.95 -3.82
N ASN A 86 14.05 -10.92 -3.86
CA ASN A 86 14.28 -12.25 -4.39
C ASN A 86 13.20 -12.62 -5.40
N PRO A 87 13.54 -12.85 -6.68
CA PRO A 87 12.60 -13.26 -7.72
C PRO A 87 11.79 -14.51 -7.36
N ARG A 88 12.36 -15.48 -6.63
CA ARG A 88 11.65 -16.69 -6.23
C ARG A 88 10.52 -16.44 -5.25
N VAL A 89 10.65 -15.43 -4.39
CA VAL A 89 9.57 -14.99 -3.50
C VAL A 89 8.42 -14.38 -4.32
N VAL A 90 8.76 -13.59 -5.35
CA VAL A 90 7.79 -12.97 -6.26
C VAL A 90 7.06 -14.03 -7.09
N GLU A 91 7.80 -14.98 -7.65
CA GLU A 91 7.25 -16.11 -8.41
C GLU A 91 6.22 -16.90 -7.57
N ALA A 92 6.59 -17.26 -6.34
CA ALA A 92 5.70 -17.97 -5.42
C ALA A 92 4.46 -17.12 -5.07
N ALA A 93 4.62 -15.84 -4.77
CA ALA A 93 3.51 -14.96 -4.45
C ALA A 93 2.53 -14.81 -5.63
N ILE A 94 3.04 -14.66 -6.86
CA ILE A 94 2.24 -14.63 -8.09
C ILE A 94 1.51 -15.97 -8.27
N GLY A 95 2.20 -17.09 -8.04
CA GLY A 95 1.60 -18.43 -8.08
C GLY A 95 0.43 -18.60 -7.11
N TYR A 96 0.47 -17.96 -5.93
CA TYR A 96 -0.65 -17.89 -4.99
C TYR A 96 -1.73 -16.87 -5.36
N GLY A 97 -1.54 -16.10 -6.43
CA GLY A 97 -2.51 -15.11 -6.89
C GLY A 97 -2.34 -13.72 -6.24
N ALA A 98 -1.13 -13.36 -5.84
CA ALA A 98 -0.83 -12.01 -5.37
C ALA A 98 -1.24 -10.96 -6.39
N LYS A 99 -1.75 -9.83 -5.90
CA LYS A 99 -2.11 -8.66 -6.73
C LYS A 99 -1.18 -7.47 -6.52
N VAL A 100 -0.37 -7.51 -5.48
CA VAL A 100 0.62 -6.46 -5.20
C VAL A 100 1.94 -7.07 -4.77
N ILE A 101 3.02 -6.61 -5.37
CA ILE A 101 4.39 -6.81 -4.89
C ILE A 101 4.89 -5.46 -4.42
N TRP A 102 5.14 -5.32 -3.12
CA TRP A 102 5.76 -4.11 -2.59
C TRP A 102 7.27 -4.28 -2.54
N MET A 103 8.02 -3.35 -3.07
CA MET A 103 9.45 -3.25 -2.80
C MET A 103 9.69 -3.13 -1.28
N PRO A 104 10.93 -3.27 -0.79
CA PRO A 104 11.21 -3.27 0.64
C PRO A 104 10.56 -2.09 1.37
N THR A 105 9.94 -2.39 2.52
CA THR A 105 9.30 -1.41 3.39
C THR A 105 10.12 -1.25 4.68
N LEU A 106 9.82 -2.00 5.73
CA LEU A 106 10.53 -1.88 7.01
C LEU A 106 12.03 -2.21 6.92
N SER A 107 12.40 -3.11 6.02
CA SER A 107 13.80 -3.48 5.78
C SER A 107 14.54 -2.55 4.82
N ALA A 108 13.85 -1.62 4.13
CA ALA A 108 14.49 -0.67 3.24
C ALA A 108 15.54 0.19 3.98
N LYS A 109 16.71 0.37 3.38
CA LYS A 109 17.80 1.20 3.93
C LYS A 109 17.29 2.60 4.27
N HIS A 110 16.59 3.23 3.33
CA HIS A 110 16.03 4.56 3.52
C HIS A 110 15.06 4.63 4.70
N HIS A 111 14.16 3.65 4.84
CA HIS A 111 13.25 3.58 5.98
C HIS A 111 14.01 3.52 7.31
N LYS A 112 15.04 2.69 7.40
CA LYS A 112 15.84 2.54 8.61
C LYS A 112 16.61 3.82 8.95
N GLU A 113 17.15 4.50 7.96
CA GLU A 113 17.84 5.79 8.13
C GLU A 113 16.87 6.87 8.63
N GLU A 114 15.68 6.99 8.01
CA GLU A 114 14.64 7.92 8.46
C GLU A 114 14.13 7.60 9.88
N HIS A 115 13.93 6.31 10.18
CA HIS A 115 13.54 5.88 11.51
C HIS A 115 14.62 6.20 12.56
N ALA A 116 15.89 6.07 12.24
CA ALA A 116 16.99 6.39 13.14
C ALA A 116 17.07 7.90 13.46
N ARG A 117 16.65 8.76 12.53
CA ARG A 117 16.59 10.23 12.72
C ARG A 117 15.41 10.68 13.60
N GLN A 118 14.39 9.82 13.81
CA GLN A 118 13.24 10.15 14.64
C GLN A 118 13.62 10.24 16.12
N THR A 119 12.88 11.05 16.87
CA THR A 119 13.05 11.13 18.34
C THR A 119 12.69 9.80 19.00
N ALA A 120 13.24 9.56 20.21
CA ALA A 120 12.90 8.38 21.00
C ALA A 120 11.38 8.28 21.27
N ALA A 121 10.72 9.42 21.54
CA ALA A 121 9.28 9.49 21.75
C ALA A 121 8.49 9.05 20.50
N ALA A 122 8.87 9.51 19.31
CA ALA A 122 8.22 9.12 18.06
C ALA A 122 8.41 7.61 17.77
N ARG A 123 9.61 7.07 18.03
CA ARG A 123 9.88 5.63 17.87
C ARG A 123 9.09 4.77 18.87
N ALA A 124 8.84 5.26 20.07
CA ALA A 124 8.10 4.53 21.11
C ALA A 124 6.62 4.27 20.72
N THR A 125 6.04 5.10 19.87
CA THR A 125 4.66 4.94 19.40
C THR A 125 4.50 4.00 18.21
N MET A 126 5.59 3.53 17.63
CA MET A 126 5.53 2.61 16.48
C MET A 126 5.25 1.18 16.94
N PRO A 127 4.40 0.44 16.22
CA PRO A 127 4.16 -0.97 16.51
C PRO A 127 5.48 -1.76 16.45
N LYS A 128 5.71 -2.59 17.47
CA LYS A 128 6.91 -3.43 17.55
C LYS A 128 6.54 -4.89 17.25
N PRO A 129 7.44 -5.66 16.62
CA PRO A 129 7.22 -7.09 16.45
C PRO A 129 7.25 -7.79 17.83
N ARG A 130 6.45 -8.87 17.97
CA ARG A 130 6.39 -9.70 19.18
C ARG A 130 7.71 -10.39 19.50
N ILE A 131 8.53 -10.59 18.49
CA ILE A 131 9.87 -11.14 18.61
C ILE A 131 10.89 -10.19 18.01
N VAL A 132 12.09 -10.16 18.57
CA VAL A 132 13.21 -9.44 17.97
C VAL A 132 13.81 -10.36 16.90
N LEU A 133 13.77 -9.92 15.65
CA LEU A 133 14.46 -10.65 14.56
C LEU A 133 15.96 -10.59 14.80
N ALA A 134 16.62 -11.74 14.73
CA ALA A 134 18.05 -11.89 15.03
C ALA A 134 18.92 -11.02 14.10
N SER A 135 18.50 -10.83 12.86
CA SER A 135 19.16 -9.95 11.89
C SER A 135 18.12 -9.38 10.93
N ASP A 136 18.17 -8.08 10.72
CA ASP A 136 17.36 -7.38 9.71
C ASP A 136 18.24 -6.31 9.04
N PRO A 137 19.21 -6.72 8.19
CA PRO A 137 20.12 -5.78 7.53
C PRO A 137 19.34 -4.85 6.59
N PRO A 138 19.81 -3.60 6.41
CA PRO A 138 19.16 -2.67 5.50
C PRO A 138 19.23 -3.15 4.05
N ILE A 139 18.09 -3.15 3.35
CA ILE A 139 18.01 -3.49 1.92
C ILE A 139 18.07 -2.21 1.10
N THR A 140 18.92 -2.19 0.08
CA THR A 140 18.89 -1.21 -1.03
C THR A 140 18.73 -1.94 -2.34
N LEU A 141 18.10 -1.29 -3.33
CA LEU A 141 17.98 -1.82 -4.69
C LEU A 141 19.23 -1.57 -5.54
N LEU A 142 20.24 -0.88 -4.98
CA LEU A 142 21.41 -0.42 -5.73
C LEU A 142 22.66 -1.23 -5.38
N ASP A 143 23.48 -1.51 -6.40
CA ASP A 143 24.83 -2.05 -6.24
C ASP A 143 25.82 -0.97 -5.72
N GLY A 144 27.09 -1.38 -5.52
CA GLY A 144 28.15 -0.46 -5.08
C GLY A 144 28.45 0.69 -6.06
N ASN A 145 27.97 0.61 -7.29
CA ASN A 145 28.12 1.64 -8.33
C ASN A 145 26.86 2.50 -8.48
N GLY A 146 25.82 2.27 -7.66
CA GLY A 146 24.57 3.00 -7.67
C GLY A 146 23.63 2.62 -8.83
N ARG A 147 23.78 1.42 -9.42
CA ARG A 147 22.89 0.84 -10.43
C ARG A 147 21.96 -0.16 -9.78
N LEU A 148 20.77 -0.34 -10.37
CA LEU A 148 19.81 -1.35 -9.89
C LEU A 148 20.41 -2.75 -9.94
N LEU A 149 20.10 -3.54 -8.90
CA LEU A 149 20.45 -4.96 -8.83
C LEU A 149 19.74 -5.73 -9.96
N PRO A 150 20.38 -6.76 -10.56
CA PRO A 150 19.79 -7.56 -11.63
C PRO A 150 18.44 -8.18 -11.25
N GLU A 151 18.26 -8.58 -9.99
CA GLU A 151 17.04 -9.15 -9.45
C GLU A 151 15.84 -8.20 -9.58
N VAL A 152 16.06 -6.89 -9.49
CA VAL A 152 15.00 -5.89 -9.65
C VAL A 152 14.40 -5.94 -11.06
N LYS A 153 15.25 -6.09 -12.08
CA LYS A 153 14.81 -6.23 -13.46
C LYS A 153 13.98 -7.49 -13.65
N GLU A 154 14.44 -8.65 -13.15
CA GLU A 154 13.72 -9.92 -13.20
C GLU A 154 12.34 -9.80 -12.51
N ILE A 155 12.29 -9.18 -11.33
CA ILE A 155 11.05 -8.92 -10.61
C ILE A 155 10.10 -8.04 -11.44
N CYS A 156 10.58 -6.97 -12.05
CA CYS A 156 9.76 -6.11 -12.90
C CYS A 156 9.17 -6.88 -14.11
N GLN A 157 9.96 -7.78 -14.72
CA GLN A 157 9.47 -8.64 -15.81
C GLN A 157 8.33 -9.56 -15.35
N MET A 158 8.48 -10.21 -14.19
CA MET A 158 7.45 -11.06 -13.59
C MET A 158 6.16 -10.27 -13.30
N ILE A 159 6.28 -9.09 -12.72
CA ILE A 159 5.16 -8.20 -12.40
C ILE A 159 4.44 -7.76 -13.68
N ALA A 160 5.19 -7.40 -14.73
CA ALA A 160 4.64 -7.02 -16.02
C ALA A 160 3.86 -8.17 -16.69
N GLN A 161 4.43 -9.39 -16.68
CA GLN A 161 3.79 -10.59 -17.21
C GLN A 161 2.52 -10.97 -16.46
N ALA A 162 2.52 -10.85 -15.14
CA ALA A 162 1.37 -11.13 -14.28
C ALA A 162 0.30 -10.02 -14.29
N ASP A 163 0.61 -8.86 -14.89
CA ASP A 163 -0.24 -7.65 -14.92
C ASP A 163 -0.80 -7.27 -13.53
N ILE A 164 0.10 -7.23 -12.53
CA ILE A 164 -0.19 -6.89 -11.14
C ILE A 164 0.48 -5.58 -10.72
N ILE A 165 0.19 -5.12 -9.51
CA ILE A 165 0.69 -3.85 -8.97
C ILE A 165 2.13 -4.00 -8.49
N LEU A 166 3.00 -3.08 -8.92
CA LEU A 166 4.29 -2.78 -8.32
C LEU A 166 4.13 -1.63 -7.33
N GLY A 167 4.26 -1.91 -6.03
CA GLY A 167 4.36 -0.87 -4.99
C GLY A 167 5.82 -0.49 -4.75
N CYS A 168 6.13 0.80 -4.74
CA CYS A 168 7.51 1.28 -4.57
C CYS A 168 8.07 1.09 -3.15
N GLY A 169 7.23 0.77 -2.17
CA GLY A 169 7.67 0.55 -0.78
C GLY A 169 8.19 1.81 -0.10
N HIS A 170 9.24 1.65 0.74
CA HIS A 170 9.85 2.76 1.48
C HIS A 170 11.26 3.10 0.96
N LEU A 171 11.42 3.10 -0.35
CA LEU A 171 12.69 3.40 -1.02
C LEU A 171 13.02 4.90 -0.91
N SER A 172 14.29 5.24 -1.12
CA SER A 172 14.69 6.63 -1.35
C SER A 172 14.16 7.16 -2.68
N LYS A 173 14.07 8.49 -2.84
CA LYS A 173 13.64 9.10 -4.11
C LYS A 173 14.48 8.60 -5.29
N LYS A 174 15.80 8.53 -5.13
CA LYS A 174 16.73 8.03 -6.16
C LYS A 174 16.40 6.58 -6.57
N GLU A 175 16.19 5.70 -5.60
CA GLU A 175 15.85 4.30 -5.89
C GLU A 175 14.47 4.20 -6.55
N THR A 176 13.51 5.01 -6.11
CA THR A 176 12.16 5.07 -6.68
C THR A 176 12.19 5.53 -8.13
N ASP A 177 12.95 6.58 -8.44
CA ASP A 177 13.09 7.09 -9.80
C ASP A 177 13.67 6.03 -10.73
N LEU A 178 14.77 5.38 -10.34
CA LEU A 178 15.40 4.31 -11.11
C LEU A 178 14.49 3.07 -11.25
N LEU A 179 13.76 2.70 -10.18
CA LEU A 179 12.80 1.60 -10.21
C LEU A 179 11.67 1.87 -11.20
N ILE A 180 11.09 3.08 -11.21
CA ILE A 180 10.02 3.47 -12.12
C ILE A 180 10.51 3.40 -13.57
N GLU A 181 11.72 3.87 -13.83
CA GLU A 181 12.34 3.83 -15.15
C GLU A 181 12.51 2.37 -15.64
N GLU A 182 13.09 1.50 -14.81
CA GLU A 182 13.26 0.07 -15.11
C GLU A 182 11.91 -0.63 -15.27
N ALA A 183 10.96 -0.41 -14.35
CA ALA A 183 9.65 -1.03 -14.40
C ALA A 183 8.90 -0.71 -15.69
N LYS A 184 8.98 0.54 -16.16
CA LYS A 184 8.41 0.96 -17.45
C LYS A 184 9.13 0.30 -18.64
N ALA A 185 10.46 0.22 -18.59
CA ALA A 185 11.24 -0.45 -19.62
C ALA A 185 10.88 -1.94 -19.73
N GLN A 186 10.52 -2.59 -18.63
CA GLN A 186 10.04 -3.99 -18.60
C GLN A 186 8.52 -4.13 -18.88
N GLY A 187 7.79 -3.04 -19.11
CA GLY A 187 6.37 -3.07 -19.44
C GLY A 187 5.41 -3.14 -18.26
N VAL A 188 5.84 -2.81 -17.04
CA VAL A 188 4.95 -2.70 -15.87
C VAL A 188 4.00 -1.52 -16.06
N LYS A 189 2.69 -1.80 -16.08
CA LYS A 189 1.63 -0.80 -16.31
C LYS A 189 1.05 -0.20 -15.02
N LYS A 190 1.23 -0.88 -13.90
CA LYS A 190 0.57 -0.58 -12.62
C LYS A 190 1.62 -0.29 -11.54
N ILE A 191 2.17 0.93 -11.59
CA ILE A 191 3.18 1.38 -10.65
C ILE A 191 2.51 2.30 -9.63
N VAL A 192 2.71 2.02 -8.34
CA VAL A 192 2.13 2.76 -7.23
C VAL A 192 3.24 3.22 -6.29
N ILE A 193 3.39 4.52 -6.11
CA ILE A 193 4.20 5.10 -5.04
C ILE A 193 3.34 5.10 -3.78
N ASN A 194 3.74 4.30 -2.78
CA ASN A 194 3.05 4.20 -1.51
C ASN A 194 3.40 5.40 -0.62
N HIS A 195 2.37 6.04 -0.02
CA HIS A 195 2.48 7.14 0.97
C HIS A 195 3.71 8.05 0.74
N PRO A 196 3.78 8.74 -0.44
CA PRO A 196 4.93 9.57 -0.83
C PRO A 196 5.27 10.64 0.20
N GLU A 197 4.28 11.08 0.94
CA GLU A 197 4.38 12.08 2.02
C GLU A 197 5.16 11.59 3.25
N LEU A 198 5.34 10.27 3.42
CA LEU A 198 5.92 9.72 4.63
C LEU A 198 7.44 9.54 4.55
N HIS A 199 7.92 9.00 3.44
CA HIS A 199 9.30 8.54 3.32
C HIS A 199 10.08 9.20 2.19
N LEU A 200 9.40 9.59 1.11
CA LEU A 200 10.07 9.92 -0.14
C LEU A 200 10.67 11.34 -0.17
N GLY A 201 10.19 12.25 0.70
CA GLY A 201 10.62 13.64 0.69
C GLY A 201 10.35 14.37 -0.63
N VAL A 202 9.27 13.97 -1.33
CA VAL A 202 8.89 14.53 -2.64
C VAL A 202 8.12 15.83 -2.48
N THR A 203 8.33 16.73 -3.45
CA THR A 203 7.59 17.97 -3.59
C THR A 203 6.28 17.73 -4.35
N LEU A 204 5.38 18.73 -4.31
CA LEU A 204 4.17 18.71 -5.15
C LEU A 204 4.51 18.66 -6.65
N ASP A 205 5.63 19.25 -7.07
CA ASP A 205 6.09 19.19 -8.46
C ASP A 205 6.59 17.79 -8.85
N ASP A 206 7.29 17.10 -7.96
CA ASP A 206 7.65 15.70 -8.16
C ASP A 206 6.38 14.84 -8.34
N MET A 207 5.35 15.06 -7.51
CA MET A 207 4.06 14.34 -7.61
C MET A 207 3.37 14.58 -8.96
N ARG A 208 3.37 15.82 -9.45
CA ARG A 208 2.88 16.15 -10.81
C ARG A 208 3.67 15.39 -11.88
N GLY A 209 5.00 15.31 -11.72
CA GLY A 209 5.89 14.58 -12.60
C GLY A 209 5.55 13.08 -12.65
N TYR A 210 5.39 12.44 -11.50
CA TYR A 210 5.02 11.03 -11.41
C TYR A 210 3.63 10.76 -12.01
N ALA A 211 2.64 11.59 -11.67
CA ALA A 211 1.30 11.48 -12.22
C ALA A 211 1.28 11.61 -13.75
N LYS A 212 1.99 12.61 -14.30
CA LYS A 212 2.15 12.79 -15.75
C LYS A 212 2.86 11.60 -16.40
N ALA A 213 3.74 10.95 -15.67
CA ALA A 213 4.40 9.73 -16.11
C ALA A 213 3.49 8.48 -16.02
N GLY A 214 2.24 8.58 -15.57
CA GLY A 214 1.29 7.48 -15.44
C GLY A 214 1.46 6.64 -14.19
N VAL A 215 2.25 7.11 -13.21
CA VAL A 215 2.43 6.46 -11.91
C VAL A 215 1.32 6.89 -10.97
N PHE A 216 0.73 5.94 -10.23
CA PHE A 216 -0.26 6.25 -9.21
C PHE A 216 0.40 6.65 -7.89
N LEU A 217 -0.19 7.62 -7.21
CA LEU A 217 0.20 8.05 -5.88
C LEU A 217 -0.83 7.54 -4.87
N GLU A 218 -0.40 6.69 -3.95
CA GLU A 218 -1.25 6.15 -2.89
C GLU A 218 -1.06 6.97 -1.61
N HIS A 219 -2.06 7.77 -1.26
CA HIS A 219 -2.11 8.45 0.02
C HIS A 219 -2.82 7.58 1.05
N VAL A 220 -2.29 7.54 2.28
CA VAL A 220 -2.78 6.60 3.31
C VAL A 220 -3.25 7.32 4.57
N LEU A 221 -4.27 6.76 5.20
CA LEU A 221 -4.88 7.37 6.39
C LEU A 221 -4.02 7.20 7.64
N ALA A 222 -3.22 6.13 7.72
CA ALA A 222 -2.35 5.89 8.86
C ALA A 222 -1.41 7.06 9.18
N ILE A 223 -1.08 7.89 8.18
CA ILE A 223 -0.21 9.06 8.35
C ILE A 223 -0.88 10.18 9.17
N ILE A 224 -2.20 10.34 9.05
CA ILE A 224 -2.99 11.31 9.83
C ILE A 224 -2.91 10.94 11.32
N TYR A 225 -3.17 9.67 11.64
CA TYR A 225 -3.12 9.18 13.02
C TYR A 225 -1.69 9.15 13.58
N SER A 226 -0.68 9.13 12.73
CA SER A 226 0.72 9.30 13.12
C SER A 226 1.13 10.76 13.32
N LYS A 227 0.23 11.73 13.07
CA LYS A 227 0.46 13.18 13.13
C LYS A 227 1.62 13.64 12.22
N LYS A 228 1.82 12.94 11.09
CA LYS A 228 2.86 13.26 10.09
C LYS A 228 2.31 13.99 8.88
N SER A 229 0.98 14.07 8.75
CA SER A 229 0.27 14.82 7.72
C SER A 229 -1.09 15.28 8.24
N THR A 230 -1.81 16.07 7.44
CA THR A 230 -3.18 16.52 7.71
C THR A 230 -4.06 16.19 6.51
N TYR A 231 -5.38 16.23 6.72
CA TYR A 231 -6.34 16.04 5.63
C TYR A 231 -6.21 17.13 4.57
N GLU A 232 -5.93 18.36 4.97
CA GLU A 232 -5.70 19.51 4.08
C GLU A 232 -4.50 19.24 3.16
N TYR A 233 -3.38 18.74 3.72
CA TYR A 233 -2.20 18.45 2.92
C TYR A 233 -2.41 17.25 1.99
N ILE A 234 -3.17 16.23 2.41
CA ILE A 234 -3.57 15.15 1.49
C ILE A 234 -4.41 15.70 0.34
N LEU A 235 -5.35 16.61 0.61
CA LEU A 235 -6.12 17.24 -0.45
C LEU A 235 -5.24 18.04 -1.41
N GLU A 236 -4.27 18.78 -0.88
CA GLU A 236 -3.30 19.53 -1.69
C GLU A 236 -2.49 18.61 -2.62
N MET A 237 -2.05 17.46 -2.11
CA MET A 237 -1.36 16.43 -2.90
C MET A 237 -2.26 15.83 -3.99
N ILE A 238 -3.53 15.52 -3.65
CA ILE A 238 -4.53 15.05 -4.64
C ILE A 238 -4.73 16.10 -5.74
N ARG A 239 -4.80 17.37 -5.38
CA ARG A 239 -4.92 18.48 -6.36
C ARG A 239 -3.66 18.62 -7.23
N ALA A 240 -2.48 18.37 -6.67
CA ALA A 240 -1.23 18.43 -7.42
C ALA A 240 -1.10 17.28 -8.43
N ALA A 241 -1.37 16.05 -8.02
CA ALA A 241 -1.28 14.86 -8.86
C ALA A 241 -2.47 14.71 -9.83
N GLY A 242 -3.64 15.26 -9.43
CA GLY A 242 -4.94 14.99 -10.06
C GLY A 242 -5.56 13.70 -9.56
N ALA A 243 -6.87 13.70 -9.35
CA ALA A 243 -7.62 12.52 -8.87
C ALA A 243 -7.40 11.29 -9.78
N GLY A 244 -7.21 11.47 -11.09
CA GLY A 244 -7.02 10.39 -12.05
C GLY A 244 -5.76 9.54 -11.85
N GLN A 245 -4.75 10.02 -11.12
CA GLN A 245 -3.53 9.28 -10.79
C GLN A 245 -3.34 9.14 -9.27
N THR A 246 -4.41 9.29 -8.51
CA THR A 246 -4.41 9.17 -7.05
C THR A 246 -5.22 7.96 -6.61
N VAL A 247 -4.75 7.26 -5.59
CA VAL A 247 -5.46 6.22 -4.86
C VAL A 247 -5.45 6.55 -3.38
N ILE A 248 -6.56 6.29 -2.70
CA ILE A 248 -6.64 6.37 -1.25
C ILE A 248 -6.75 4.95 -0.69
N SER A 249 -5.88 4.66 0.28
CA SER A 249 -5.91 3.42 1.06
C SER A 249 -5.81 3.74 2.56
N THR A 250 -6.04 2.77 3.41
CA THR A 250 -6.01 3.06 4.83
C THR A 250 -4.62 2.93 5.43
N ASP A 251 -3.85 1.91 5.07
CA ASP A 251 -2.64 1.49 5.79
C ASP A 251 -2.91 1.34 7.31
N LEU A 252 -4.19 1.08 7.66
CA LEU A 252 -4.66 0.91 9.04
C LEU A 252 -4.68 -0.58 9.44
N GLY A 253 -4.86 -0.79 10.75
CA GLY A 253 -4.82 -2.07 11.42
C GLY A 253 -3.88 -2.08 12.62
N GLN A 254 -3.24 -0.95 12.92
CA GLN A 254 -2.39 -0.81 14.11
C GLN A 254 -3.25 -0.64 15.36
N PRO A 255 -2.88 -1.25 16.51
CA PRO A 255 -3.57 -1.03 17.78
C PRO A 255 -3.63 0.45 18.15
N GLY A 256 -4.74 0.88 18.74
CA GLY A 256 -4.94 2.27 19.19
C GLY A 256 -5.29 3.26 18.07
N ARG A 257 -5.51 2.76 16.83
CA ARG A 257 -6.00 3.55 15.70
C ARG A 257 -7.38 3.03 15.27
N PRO A 258 -8.15 3.82 14.51
CA PRO A 258 -9.38 3.33 13.89
C PRO A 258 -9.12 2.07 13.06
N ARG A 259 -10.11 1.19 12.98
CA ARG A 259 -10.10 0.07 12.03
C ARG A 259 -10.28 0.61 10.59
N PRO A 260 -9.86 -0.12 9.55
CA PRO A 260 -9.84 0.37 8.16
C PRO A 260 -11.16 1.01 7.70
N VAL A 261 -12.29 0.34 7.87
CA VAL A 261 -13.61 0.86 7.46
C VAL A 261 -13.96 2.15 8.20
N GLN A 262 -13.70 2.20 9.50
CA GLN A 262 -13.91 3.41 10.30
C GLN A 262 -13.01 4.55 9.83
N GLY A 263 -11.75 4.27 9.54
CA GLY A 263 -10.81 5.27 8.99
C GLY A 263 -11.29 5.83 7.65
N LEU A 264 -11.81 4.98 6.75
CA LEU A 264 -12.38 5.46 5.47
C LEU A 264 -13.60 6.35 5.69
N LYS A 265 -14.49 6.05 6.64
CA LYS A 265 -15.62 6.93 6.99
C LYS A 265 -15.15 8.29 7.47
N GLU A 266 -14.15 8.33 8.34
CA GLU A 266 -13.57 9.58 8.84
C GLU A 266 -12.93 10.39 7.71
N PHE A 267 -12.19 9.73 6.82
CA PHE A 267 -11.59 10.34 5.62
C PHE A 267 -12.66 10.96 4.72
N LEU A 268 -13.68 10.20 4.35
CA LEU A 268 -14.76 10.67 3.49
C LEU A 268 -15.44 11.92 4.07
N GLY A 269 -15.74 11.88 5.38
CA GLY A 269 -16.32 13.03 6.07
C GLY A 269 -15.41 14.26 6.07
N ALA A 270 -14.10 14.07 6.25
CA ALA A 270 -13.12 15.15 6.21
C ALA A 270 -12.97 15.74 4.80
N MET A 271 -12.80 14.89 3.78
CA MET A 271 -12.58 15.31 2.40
C MET A 271 -13.78 16.03 1.79
N LEU A 272 -15.01 15.57 2.09
CA LEU A 272 -16.23 16.29 1.69
C LEU A 272 -16.28 17.70 2.28
N ARG A 273 -15.95 17.86 3.57
CA ARG A 273 -15.91 19.17 4.21
C ARG A 273 -14.83 20.09 3.62
N LEU A 274 -13.72 19.53 3.17
CA LEU A 274 -12.62 20.23 2.53
C LEU A 274 -12.87 20.51 1.03
N GLY A 275 -14.00 20.04 0.47
CA GLY A 275 -14.39 20.33 -0.91
C GLY A 275 -13.85 19.35 -1.96
N LEU A 276 -13.45 18.13 -1.55
CA LEU A 276 -13.28 17.03 -2.53
C LEU A 276 -14.67 16.61 -3.01
N THR A 277 -14.89 16.59 -4.31
CA THR A 277 -16.18 16.24 -4.89
C THR A 277 -16.43 14.74 -4.83
N GLU A 278 -17.70 14.32 -4.88
CA GLU A 278 -18.08 12.90 -4.92
C GLU A 278 -17.48 12.18 -6.13
N ASN A 279 -17.39 12.84 -7.28
CA ASN A 279 -16.75 12.26 -8.47
C ASN A 279 -15.24 12.00 -8.25
N GLU A 280 -14.56 12.93 -7.59
CA GLU A 280 -13.16 12.74 -7.24
C GLU A 280 -12.99 11.62 -6.20
N ILE A 281 -13.84 11.56 -5.19
CA ILE A 281 -13.87 10.47 -4.21
C ILE A 281 -14.08 9.14 -4.93
N LYS A 282 -15.06 9.05 -5.84
CA LYS A 282 -15.29 7.86 -6.64
C LYS A 282 -14.05 7.50 -7.45
N THR A 283 -13.41 8.46 -8.08
CA THR A 283 -12.19 8.20 -8.85
C THR A 283 -11.08 7.61 -7.98
N VAL A 284 -10.76 8.21 -6.83
CA VAL A 284 -9.61 7.81 -6.00
C VAL A 284 -9.85 6.55 -5.16
N LEU A 285 -11.11 6.23 -4.85
CA LEU A 285 -11.46 5.13 -3.93
C LEU A 285 -12.17 3.95 -4.63
N HIS A 286 -12.66 4.12 -5.87
CA HIS A 286 -13.36 3.07 -6.62
C HIS A 286 -12.71 2.81 -7.98
N ASP A 287 -12.65 3.83 -8.88
CA ASP A 287 -12.30 3.59 -10.27
C ASP A 287 -10.81 3.28 -10.46
N ASN A 288 -9.93 4.09 -9.86
CA ASN A 288 -8.48 3.87 -9.95
C ASN A 288 -8.04 2.55 -9.29
N PRO A 289 -8.43 2.23 -8.04
CA PRO A 289 -8.04 0.95 -7.46
C PRO A 289 -8.70 -0.24 -8.19
N ALA A 290 -9.91 -0.10 -8.77
CA ALA A 290 -10.51 -1.13 -9.61
C ALA A 290 -9.69 -1.38 -10.88
N LYS A 291 -9.23 -0.31 -11.55
CA LYS A 291 -8.32 -0.39 -12.70
C LYS A 291 -7.01 -1.10 -12.33
N LEU A 292 -6.42 -0.76 -11.19
CA LEU A 292 -5.19 -1.39 -10.72
C LEU A 292 -5.36 -2.89 -10.44
N LEU A 293 -6.53 -3.31 -9.96
CA LEU A 293 -6.84 -4.71 -9.65
C LEU A 293 -7.47 -5.49 -10.83
N ASN A 294 -7.66 -4.89 -11.99
CA ASN A 294 -8.39 -5.48 -13.12
C ASN A 294 -9.85 -5.85 -12.77
N LEU A 295 -10.55 -4.95 -12.08
CA LEU A 295 -11.95 -5.08 -11.65
C LEU A 295 -12.89 -4.10 -12.38
N ALA A 296 -12.38 -3.35 -13.32
CA ALA A 296 -13.14 -2.39 -14.11
C ALA A 296 -13.96 -3.07 -15.19
#